data_2d6bd0edea2339638f10cb24d39b3621
#
_entry.id   2d6bd0edea2339638f10cb24d39b3621
#
_cell.length_a   1.000
_cell.length_b   1.000
_cell.length_c   1.000
_cell.angle_alpha   90.00
_cell.angle_beta   90.00
_cell.angle_gamma   90.00
#
_symmetry.space_group_name_H-M   'P 1'
#
loop_
_entity.id
_entity.type
_entity.pdbx_description
1 polymer ?
#
loop_
_entity_poly.entity_id
_entity_poly.type
_entity_poly.pdbx_seq_one_letter_code
_entity_poly.pdbx_strand_id
1 'polypeptide(L)'
;MQLYYTTNSPYARLARIAVIEKGLSNRVQLIPAMTRTQDSPYYRINPSGRVPFLICDDSRTMEDSQLICNYLDLMDGNPRLHLPFAHENWAYGRLETYARSLTDGVSVFIREMRRPENERSPGILKHELDRSLRLADQWEREIEHPLMQGPLNMAQLLLIAGLDFAAFAKMATLDAGRPRLTAWASRLRETPSVQATAPRPG
;
A
#
# COMPACT_ATOMS: atom_id res chain seq x y z
N MET A 1 2.08 18.99 9.75
CA MET A 1 1.27 18.31 8.70
C MET A 1 0.26 17.37 9.32
N GLN A 2 -0.85 17.04 8.61
CA GLN A 2 -1.88 16.11 9.05
C GLN A 2 -2.09 15.03 7.99
N LEU A 3 -1.91 13.76 8.35
CA LEU A 3 -2.12 12.63 7.46
C LEU A 3 -3.38 11.86 7.87
N TYR A 4 -4.41 11.93 7.05
CA TYR A 4 -5.66 11.18 7.22
C TYR A 4 -5.51 9.76 6.69
N TYR A 5 -5.91 8.78 7.49
CA TYR A 5 -5.75 7.36 7.18
C TYR A 5 -6.89 6.50 7.70
N THR A 6 -7.01 5.28 7.20
CA THR A 6 -7.71 4.19 7.88
C THR A 6 -6.70 3.07 8.16
N THR A 7 -6.87 2.38 9.28
CA THR A 7 -5.90 1.39 9.80
C THR A 7 -5.53 0.33 8.77
N ASN A 8 -6.51 -0.15 8.01
CA ASN A 8 -6.36 -1.29 7.11
C ASN A 8 -6.29 -0.92 5.63
N SER A 9 -6.19 0.37 5.27
CA SER A 9 -5.94 0.75 3.88
C SER A 9 -4.49 0.44 3.49
N PRO A 10 -4.23 -0.40 2.48
CA PRO A 10 -2.87 -0.67 2.03
C PRO A 10 -2.18 0.61 1.52
N TYR A 11 -2.90 1.50 0.88
CA TYR A 11 -2.36 2.76 0.38
C TYR A 11 -2.04 3.77 1.49
N ALA A 12 -2.90 3.87 2.52
CA ALA A 12 -2.61 4.72 3.69
C ALA A 12 -1.46 4.14 4.52
N ARG A 13 -1.28 2.81 4.50
CA ARG A 13 -0.12 2.15 5.12
C ARG A 13 1.19 2.62 4.52
N LEU A 14 1.28 2.77 3.20
CA LEU A 14 2.49 3.28 2.53
C LEU A 14 2.89 4.66 3.05
N ALA A 15 1.95 5.59 3.13
CA ALA A 15 2.22 6.92 3.65
C ALA A 15 2.65 6.90 5.13
N ARG A 16 2.04 6.02 5.96
CA ARG A 16 2.43 5.83 7.37
C ARG A 16 3.85 5.26 7.49
N ILE A 17 4.22 4.30 6.64
CA ILE A 17 5.59 3.77 6.57
C ILE A 17 6.55 4.89 6.16
N ALA A 18 6.23 5.68 5.13
CA ALA A 18 7.06 6.79 4.69
C ALA A 18 7.30 7.81 5.82
N VAL A 19 6.28 8.13 6.62
CA VAL A 19 6.43 9.01 7.80
C VAL A 19 7.45 8.44 8.78
N ILE A 20 7.44 7.14 9.04
CA ILE A 20 8.37 6.48 9.99
C ILE A 20 9.79 6.45 9.39
N GLU A 21 9.94 5.96 8.16
CA GLU A 21 11.24 5.80 7.50
C GLU A 21 11.98 7.13 7.28
N LYS A 22 11.23 8.22 7.13
CA LYS A 22 11.77 9.57 6.99
C LYS A 22 11.94 10.31 8.32
N GLY A 23 11.69 9.65 9.45
CA GLY A 23 11.81 10.29 10.78
C GLY A 23 10.82 11.43 11.02
N LEU A 24 9.68 11.45 10.32
CA LEU A 24 8.72 12.54 10.34
C LEU A 24 7.61 12.37 11.39
N SER A 25 7.71 11.38 12.27
CA SER A 25 6.65 11.06 13.25
C SER A 25 6.30 12.22 14.19
N ASN A 26 7.27 13.11 14.48
CA ASN A 26 7.03 14.32 15.29
C ASN A 26 6.49 15.50 14.47
N ARG A 27 6.46 15.42 13.13
CA ARG A 27 6.02 16.49 12.22
C ARG A 27 4.69 16.18 11.55
N VAL A 28 4.29 14.92 11.51
CA VAL A 28 3.06 14.46 10.85
C VAL A 28 2.12 13.84 11.87
N GLN A 29 1.04 14.55 12.16
CA GLN A 29 -0.04 14.03 12.98
C GLN A 29 -0.87 13.02 12.18
N LEU A 30 -1.02 11.80 12.70
CA LEU A 30 -1.85 10.77 12.09
C LEU A 30 -3.29 10.92 12.57
N ILE A 31 -4.25 11.11 11.65
CA ILE A 31 -5.66 11.34 11.96
C ILE A 31 -6.51 10.22 11.33
N PRO A 32 -7.23 9.42 12.14
CA PRO A 32 -8.17 8.42 11.62
C PRO A 32 -9.30 9.10 10.84
N ALA A 33 -9.59 8.59 9.63
CA ALA A 33 -10.65 9.10 8.77
C ALA A 33 -11.84 8.13 8.76
N MET A 34 -13.05 8.68 8.90
CA MET A 34 -14.29 7.93 8.72
C MET A 34 -14.65 7.89 7.22
N THR A 35 -14.15 6.90 6.52
CA THR A 35 -14.44 6.70 5.09
C THR A 35 -15.65 5.78 4.90
N ARG A 36 -16.41 5.97 3.81
CA ARG A 36 -17.56 5.13 3.45
C ARG A 36 -18.68 5.10 4.49
N THR A 37 -18.81 6.18 5.22
CA THR A 37 -19.90 6.42 6.18
C THR A 37 -20.74 7.55 5.62
N GLN A 38 -22.06 7.34 5.53
CA GLN A 38 -22.97 8.39 5.07
C GLN A 38 -22.76 9.65 5.94
N ASP A 39 -22.74 10.82 5.29
CA ASP A 39 -22.59 12.13 5.95
C ASP A 39 -21.32 12.30 6.79
N SER A 40 -20.26 11.54 6.49
CA SER A 40 -19.00 11.68 7.20
C SER A 40 -18.44 13.10 7.10
N PRO A 41 -18.05 13.72 8.23
CA PRO A 41 -17.39 15.03 8.23
C PRO A 41 -16.09 15.04 7.45
N TYR A 42 -15.47 13.89 7.26
CA TYR A 42 -14.26 13.74 6.45
C TYR A 42 -14.46 14.18 4.98
N TYR A 43 -15.67 14.06 4.42
CA TYR A 43 -15.94 14.48 3.04
C TYR A 43 -15.87 15.99 2.82
N ARG A 44 -15.94 16.80 3.90
CA ARG A 44 -15.65 18.23 3.84
C ARG A 44 -14.15 18.54 3.79
N ILE A 45 -13.32 17.61 4.26
CA ILE A 45 -11.86 17.70 4.25
C ILE A 45 -11.31 17.19 2.93
N ASN A 46 -11.74 15.99 2.53
CA ASN A 46 -11.41 15.37 1.25
C ASN A 46 -12.69 14.93 0.53
N PRO A 47 -13.14 15.66 -0.51
CA PRO A 47 -14.36 15.32 -1.25
C PRO A 47 -14.34 13.95 -1.93
N SER A 48 -13.15 13.40 -2.26
CA SER A 48 -13.05 12.05 -2.82
C SER A 48 -13.35 10.96 -1.79
N GLY A 49 -13.24 11.29 -0.51
CA GLY A 49 -13.41 10.34 0.60
C GLY A 49 -12.33 9.25 0.67
N ARG A 50 -11.26 9.37 -0.10
CA ARG A 50 -10.15 8.40 -0.12
C ARG A 50 -9.10 8.70 0.94
N VAL A 51 -8.32 7.68 1.28
CA VAL A 51 -7.12 7.77 2.12
C VAL A 51 -5.97 7.00 1.43
N PRO A 52 -4.70 7.47 1.62
CA PRO A 52 -4.26 8.59 2.44
C PRO A 52 -4.64 9.97 1.86
N PHE A 53 -4.72 10.97 2.74
CA PHE A 53 -4.86 12.37 2.37
C PHE A 53 -3.98 13.20 3.30
N LEU A 54 -3.15 14.07 2.74
CA LEU A 54 -2.19 14.88 3.49
C LEU A 54 -2.58 16.36 3.42
N ILE A 55 -2.60 17.03 4.57
CA ILE A 55 -2.60 18.48 4.67
C ILE A 55 -1.22 18.92 5.12
N CYS A 56 -0.55 19.73 4.29
CA CYS A 56 0.78 20.27 4.55
C CYS A 56 0.73 21.46 5.52
N ASP A 57 1.89 21.89 6.04
CA ASP A 57 1.99 23.02 6.97
C ASP A 57 1.60 24.36 6.31
N ASP A 58 1.74 24.47 4.99
CA ASP A 58 1.31 25.60 4.17
C ASP A 58 -0.10 25.49 3.62
N SER A 59 -0.92 24.61 4.20
CA SER A 59 -2.30 24.34 3.83
C SER A 59 -2.51 23.68 2.45
N ARG A 60 -1.46 23.35 1.71
CA ARG A 60 -1.61 22.53 0.50
C ARG A 60 -2.13 21.15 0.86
N THR A 61 -2.97 20.60 0.01
CA THR A 61 -3.54 19.26 0.20
C THR A 61 -3.06 18.32 -0.90
N MET A 62 -2.87 17.05 -0.54
CA MET A 62 -2.47 16.00 -1.49
C MET A 62 -3.30 14.76 -1.28
N GLU A 63 -3.73 14.17 -2.38
CA GLU A 63 -4.32 12.85 -2.46
C GLU A 63 -3.44 11.96 -3.35
N ASP A 64 -3.62 10.66 -3.27
CA ASP A 64 -2.84 9.59 -3.85
C ASP A 64 -1.57 9.24 -3.05
N SER A 65 -1.46 7.94 -2.75
CA SER A 65 -0.38 7.42 -1.92
C SER A 65 1.00 7.62 -2.52
N GLN A 66 1.13 7.55 -3.86
CA GLN A 66 2.40 7.73 -4.54
C GLN A 66 2.86 9.18 -4.46
N LEU A 67 1.95 10.13 -4.72
CA LEU A 67 2.24 11.55 -4.60
C LEU A 67 2.65 11.92 -3.17
N ILE A 68 1.89 11.46 -2.18
CA ILE A 68 2.16 11.73 -0.76
C ILE A 68 3.50 11.12 -0.33
N CYS A 69 3.75 9.84 -0.67
CA CYS A 69 5.02 9.19 -0.33
C CYS A 69 6.21 9.89 -1.00
N ASN A 70 6.07 10.29 -2.27
CA ASN A 70 7.11 11.02 -2.97
C ASN A 70 7.39 12.38 -2.32
N TYR A 71 6.34 13.12 -1.96
CA TYR A 71 6.48 14.38 -1.26
C TYR A 71 7.21 14.22 0.08
N LEU A 72 6.79 13.25 0.90
CA LEU A 72 7.43 12.97 2.19
C LEU A 72 8.88 12.51 2.02
N ASP A 73 9.17 11.71 1.00
CA ASP A 73 10.51 11.16 0.74
C ASP A 73 11.49 12.25 0.31
N LEU A 74 11.03 13.28 -0.39
CA LEU A 74 11.84 14.38 -0.88
C LEU A 74 12.03 15.54 0.13
N MET A 75 11.32 15.53 1.26
CA MET A 75 11.30 16.67 2.21
C MET A 75 12.68 17.05 2.77
N ASP A 76 13.58 16.09 2.91
CA ASP A 76 14.94 16.32 3.43
C ASP A 76 16.00 16.36 2.32
N GLY A 77 15.58 16.34 1.04
CA GLY A 77 16.48 16.28 -0.11
C GLY A 77 17.25 14.95 -0.25
N ASN A 78 16.91 13.93 0.55
CA ASN A 78 17.58 12.63 0.56
C ASN A 78 16.56 11.50 0.36
N PRO A 79 16.08 11.30 -0.88
CA PRO A 79 15.08 10.27 -1.18
C PRO A 79 15.64 8.87 -0.90
N ARG A 80 14.82 8.02 -0.26
CA ARG A 80 15.18 6.65 0.11
C ARG A 80 14.21 5.61 -0.45
N LEU A 81 12.94 6.00 -0.65
CA LEU A 81 11.84 5.09 -0.97
C LEU A 81 11.46 5.11 -2.44
N HIS A 82 11.81 6.17 -3.15
CA HIS A 82 11.57 6.33 -4.58
C HIS A 82 12.90 6.41 -5.33
N LEU A 83 13.01 5.64 -6.39
CA LEU A 83 14.09 5.79 -7.36
C LEU A 83 13.66 6.80 -8.43
N PRO A 84 14.55 7.68 -8.88
CA PRO A 84 14.26 8.63 -9.94
C PRO A 84 13.76 7.89 -11.20
N PHE A 85 12.75 8.45 -11.85
CA PHE A 85 12.25 7.92 -13.11
C PHE A 85 13.22 8.35 -14.23
N ALA A 86 14.26 7.55 -14.44
CA ALA A 86 15.23 7.72 -15.51
C ALA A 86 15.23 6.50 -16.43
N HIS A 87 15.83 6.62 -17.61
CA HIS A 87 15.89 5.51 -18.58
C HIS A 87 16.43 4.21 -17.98
N GLU A 88 17.39 4.31 -17.08
CA GLU A 88 18.00 3.17 -16.39
C GLU A 88 17.07 2.50 -15.37
N ASN A 89 15.98 3.16 -15.01
CA ASN A 89 15.07 2.72 -13.94
C ASN A 89 13.76 2.09 -14.43
N TRP A 90 13.66 1.72 -15.71
CA TRP A 90 12.46 1.04 -16.24
C TRP A 90 12.16 -0.26 -15.50
N ALA A 91 13.19 -1.01 -15.10
CA ALA A 91 13.02 -2.22 -14.30
C ALA A 91 12.33 -1.93 -12.97
N TYR A 92 12.74 -0.87 -12.28
CA TYR A 92 12.09 -0.41 -11.05
C TYR A 92 10.62 -0.02 -11.27
N GLY A 93 10.36 0.83 -12.27
CA GLY A 93 8.99 1.26 -12.60
C GLY A 93 8.07 0.07 -12.93
N ARG A 94 8.59 -0.95 -13.62
CA ARG A 94 7.87 -2.19 -13.90
C ARG A 94 7.53 -2.96 -12.61
N LEU A 95 8.50 -3.14 -11.71
CA LEU A 95 8.28 -3.83 -10.43
C LEU A 95 7.27 -3.07 -9.56
N GLU A 96 7.39 -1.76 -9.45
CA GLU A 96 6.42 -0.94 -8.70
C GLU A 96 5.01 -1.07 -9.29
N THR A 97 4.87 -1.04 -10.62
CA THR A 97 3.59 -1.19 -11.30
C THR A 97 2.98 -2.58 -11.07
N TYR A 98 3.78 -3.65 -11.10
CA TYR A 98 3.30 -5.01 -10.77
C TYR A 98 2.84 -5.13 -9.32
N ALA A 99 3.57 -4.55 -8.37
CA ALA A 99 3.19 -4.54 -6.97
C ALA A 99 1.88 -3.75 -6.75
N ARG A 100 1.74 -2.61 -7.44
CA ARG A 100 0.50 -1.81 -7.44
C ARG A 100 -0.66 -2.60 -8.02
N SER A 101 -0.45 -3.27 -9.14
CA SER A 101 -1.48 -4.09 -9.81
C SER A 101 -2.00 -5.21 -8.92
N LEU A 102 -1.14 -5.85 -8.11
CA LEU A 102 -1.56 -6.84 -7.10
C LEU A 102 -2.40 -6.17 -6.01
N THR A 103 -1.93 -5.07 -5.44
CA THR A 103 -2.63 -4.34 -4.39
C THR A 103 -4.00 -3.82 -4.85
N ASP A 104 -4.10 -3.37 -6.10
CA ASP A 104 -5.35 -2.92 -6.71
C ASP A 104 -6.34 -4.07 -6.84
N GLY A 105 -5.92 -5.23 -7.35
CA GLY A 105 -6.77 -6.43 -7.47
C GLY A 105 -7.28 -6.90 -6.12
N VAL A 106 -6.41 -7.00 -5.12
CA VAL A 106 -6.78 -7.31 -3.74
C VAL A 106 -7.81 -6.29 -3.21
N SER A 107 -7.60 -5.00 -3.49
CA SER A 107 -8.51 -3.95 -3.03
C SER A 107 -9.89 -4.02 -3.70
N VAL A 108 -9.97 -4.38 -4.97
CA VAL A 108 -11.25 -4.60 -5.67
C VAL A 108 -11.97 -5.81 -5.09
N PHE A 109 -11.27 -6.95 -4.94
CA PHE A 109 -11.85 -8.16 -4.33
C PHE A 109 -12.45 -7.88 -2.95
N ILE A 110 -11.68 -7.21 -2.08
CA ILE A 110 -12.13 -6.94 -0.70
C ILE A 110 -13.31 -5.96 -0.67
N ARG A 111 -13.37 -5.00 -1.59
CA ARG A 111 -14.53 -4.12 -1.70
C ARG A 111 -15.78 -4.89 -2.10
N GLU A 112 -15.65 -5.82 -3.03
CA GLU A 112 -16.75 -6.66 -3.48
C GLU A 112 -17.23 -7.59 -2.34
N MET A 113 -16.30 -8.17 -1.59
CA MET A 113 -16.62 -9.00 -0.41
C MET A 113 -17.34 -8.24 0.72
N ARG A 114 -17.20 -6.92 0.79
CA ARG A 114 -17.90 -6.09 1.79
C ARG A 114 -19.33 -5.74 1.42
N ARG A 115 -19.75 -6.02 0.21
CA ARG A 115 -21.15 -5.85 -0.21
C ARG A 115 -22.03 -6.91 0.46
N PRO A 116 -23.32 -6.66 0.62
CA PRO A 116 -24.29 -7.72 0.95
C PRO A 116 -24.11 -8.92 0.02
N GLU A 117 -24.26 -10.12 0.54
CA GLU A 117 -23.94 -11.35 -0.20
C GLU A 117 -24.71 -11.45 -1.52
N ASN A 118 -26.00 -11.09 -1.50
CA ASN A 118 -26.87 -11.06 -2.69
C ASN A 118 -26.53 -10.00 -3.73
N GLU A 119 -25.63 -9.06 -3.41
CA GLU A 119 -25.15 -8.01 -4.31
C GLU A 119 -23.74 -8.27 -4.84
N ARG A 120 -23.06 -9.33 -4.38
CA ARG A 120 -21.70 -9.65 -4.80
C ARG A 120 -21.69 -10.22 -6.21
N SER A 121 -20.71 -9.78 -7.00
CA SER A 121 -20.45 -10.37 -8.32
C SER A 121 -19.47 -11.55 -8.20
N PRO A 122 -19.90 -12.80 -8.39
CA PRO A 122 -19.00 -13.95 -8.39
C PRO A 122 -17.92 -13.82 -9.49
N GLY A 123 -18.26 -13.19 -10.62
CA GLY A 123 -17.33 -12.96 -11.71
C GLY A 123 -16.17 -12.02 -11.32
N ILE A 124 -16.47 -10.92 -10.63
CA ILE A 124 -15.44 -9.99 -10.13
C ILE A 124 -14.56 -10.68 -9.10
N LEU A 125 -15.17 -11.38 -8.14
CA LEU A 125 -14.44 -12.11 -7.10
C LEU A 125 -13.48 -13.14 -7.71
N LYS A 126 -13.97 -13.96 -8.64
CA LYS A 126 -13.13 -14.94 -9.32
C LYS A 126 -12.03 -14.30 -10.13
N HIS A 127 -12.35 -13.25 -10.90
CA HIS A 127 -11.37 -12.55 -11.75
C HIS A 127 -10.21 -12.00 -10.92
N GLU A 128 -10.51 -11.29 -9.83
CA GLU A 128 -9.48 -10.63 -9.02
C GLU A 128 -8.69 -11.62 -8.16
N LEU A 129 -9.31 -12.72 -7.73
CA LEU A 129 -8.58 -13.82 -7.08
C LEU A 129 -7.58 -14.45 -8.05
N ASP A 130 -8.04 -14.86 -9.23
CA ASP A 130 -7.20 -15.50 -10.26
C ASP A 130 -6.07 -14.55 -10.70
N ARG A 131 -6.36 -13.25 -10.86
CA ARG A 131 -5.36 -12.22 -11.18
C ARG A 131 -4.31 -12.10 -10.08
N SER A 132 -4.72 -12.06 -8.83
CA SER A 132 -3.81 -11.93 -7.69
C SER A 132 -2.92 -13.16 -7.53
N LEU A 133 -3.45 -14.35 -7.78
CA LEU A 133 -2.67 -15.60 -7.78
C LEU A 133 -1.63 -15.62 -8.90
N ARG A 134 -2.00 -15.22 -10.14
CA ARG A 134 -1.03 -15.12 -11.25
C ARG A 134 0.07 -14.11 -10.98
N LEU A 135 -0.26 -12.98 -10.35
CA LEU A 135 0.74 -11.98 -9.96
C LEU A 135 1.64 -12.50 -8.83
N ALA A 136 1.10 -13.27 -7.88
CA ALA A 136 1.91 -13.91 -6.85
C ALA A 136 2.88 -14.95 -7.45
N ASP A 137 2.46 -15.73 -8.46
CA ASP A 137 3.33 -16.63 -9.21
C ASP A 137 4.43 -15.87 -9.98
N GLN A 138 4.10 -14.70 -10.52
CA GLN A 138 5.10 -13.83 -11.16
C GLN A 138 6.10 -13.30 -10.13
N TRP A 139 5.63 -12.89 -8.96
CA TRP A 139 6.51 -12.45 -7.87
C TRP A 139 7.40 -13.56 -7.34
N GLU A 140 6.95 -14.81 -7.27
CA GLU A 140 7.79 -15.95 -6.90
C GLU A 140 9.01 -16.09 -7.86
N ARG A 141 8.84 -15.77 -9.15
CA ARG A 141 9.93 -15.80 -10.14
C ARG A 141 10.85 -14.60 -10.08
N GLU A 142 10.32 -13.42 -9.71
CA GLU A 142 11.04 -12.14 -9.81
C GLU A 142 11.51 -11.57 -8.46
N ILE A 143 11.12 -12.17 -7.35
CA ILE A 143 11.40 -11.58 -6.04
C ILE A 143 12.89 -11.50 -5.70
N GLU A 144 13.73 -12.29 -6.37
CA GLU A 144 15.20 -12.24 -6.23
C GLU A 144 15.84 -11.10 -7.03
N HIS A 145 15.06 -10.30 -7.77
CA HIS A 145 15.59 -9.14 -8.47
C HIS A 145 16.33 -8.21 -7.48
N PRO A 146 17.53 -7.67 -7.84
CA PRO A 146 18.35 -6.86 -6.92
C PRO A 146 17.58 -5.70 -6.26
N LEU A 147 16.67 -5.05 -6.97
CA LEU A 147 15.83 -3.98 -6.43
C LEU A 147 14.84 -4.45 -5.37
N MET A 148 14.48 -5.75 -5.37
CA MET A 148 13.61 -6.34 -4.34
C MET A 148 14.40 -6.90 -3.15
N GLN A 149 15.72 -7.03 -3.28
CA GLN A 149 16.63 -7.51 -2.24
C GLN A 149 17.46 -6.37 -1.60
N GLY A 150 17.50 -5.21 -2.25
CA GLY A 150 18.27 -4.05 -1.84
C GLY A 150 17.57 -3.18 -0.80
N PRO A 151 17.98 -1.91 -0.69
CA PRO A 151 17.36 -0.93 0.20
C PRO A 151 15.85 -0.83 0.02
N LEU A 152 15.14 -0.49 1.11
CA LEU A 152 13.70 -0.35 1.11
C LEU A 152 13.24 0.67 0.06
N ASN A 153 12.25 0.30 -0.74
CA ASN A 153 11.70 1.14 -1.81
C ASN A 153 10.21 0.90 -2.00
N MET A 154 9.57 1.74 -2.81
CA MET A 154 8.11 1.71 -2.98
C MET A 154 7.59 0.41 -3.61
N ALA A 155 8.35 -0.25 -4.49
CA ALA A 155 7.93 -1.54 -5.06
C ALA A 155 7.81 -2.61 -3.96
N GLN A 156 8.80 -2.67 -3.06
CA GLN A 156 8.78 -3.56 -1.90
C GLN A 156 7.61 -3.24 -0.96
N LEU A 157 7.39 -1.95 -0.65
CA LEU A 157 6.31 -1.53 0.24
C LEU A 157 4.92 -1.80 -0.33
N LEU A 158 4.72 -1.56 -1.62
CA LEU A 158 3.46 -1.88 -2.31
C LEU A 158 3.18 -3.38 -2.27
N LEU A 159 4.18 -4.21 -2.56
CA LEU A 159 4.02 -5.66 -2.58
C LEU A 159 3.65 -6.19 -1.20
N ILE A 160 4.40 -5.82 -0.15
CA ILE A 160 4.10 -6.31 1.20
C ILE A 160 2.76 -5.80 1.71
N ALA A 161 2.37 -4.55 1.39
CA ALA A 161 1.08 -4.02 1.76
C ALA A 161 -0.08 -4.81 1.11
N GLY A 162 0.07 -5.19 -0.15
CA GLY A 162 -0.91 -6.01 -0.87
C GLY A 162 -1.02 -7.44 -0.31
N LEU A 163 0.11 -8.11 -0.08
CA LEU A 163 0.16 -9.46 0.50
C LEU A 163 -0.49 -9.50 1.89
N ASP A 164 -0.11 -8.59 2.76
CA ASP A 164 -0.64 -8.51 4.12
C ASP A 164 -2.13 -8.15 4.12
N PHE A 165 -2.58 -7.30 3.20
CA PHE A 165 -3.99 -6.93 3.11
C PHE A 165 -4.85 -8.10 2.61
N ALA A 166 -4.36 -8.90 1.65
CA ALA A 166 -5.04 -10.10 1.18
C ALA A 166 -5.20 -11.13 2.31
N ALA A 167 -4.15 -11.39 3.07
CA ALA A 167 -4.16 -12.32 4.20
C ALA A 167 -5.07 -11.83 5.34
N PHE A 168 -4.95 -10.56 5.73
CA PHE A 168 -5.77 -9.94 6.77
C PHE A 168 -7.27 -10.00 6.45
N ALA A 169 -7.64 -9.73 5.20
CA ALA A 169 -9.03 -9.77 4.75
C ALA A 169 -9.54 -11.18 4.42
N LYS A 170 -8.74 -12.20 4.68
CA LYS A 170 -9.08 -13.61 4.41
C LYS A 170 -9.42 -13.88 2.95
N MET A 171 -8.86 -13.11 2.03
CA MET A 171 -8.98 -13.38 0.59
C MET A 171 -8.15 -14.60 0.21
N ALA A 172 -6.85 -14.55 0.47
CA ALA A 172 -5.88 -15.62 0.26
C ALA A 172 -4.56 -15.27 0.96
N THR A 173 -3.78 -16.28 1.32
CA THR A 173 -2.37 -16.13 1.69
C THR A 173 -1.55 -16.24 0.41
N LEU A 174 -1.36 -15.12 -0.29
CA LEU A 174 -0.81 -15.08 -1.64
C LEU A 174 0.66 -15.53 -1.73
N ASP A 175 1.42 -15.45 -0.66
CA ASP A 175 2.79 -15.98 -0.56
C ASP A 175 2.84 -17.47 -0.19
N ALA A 176 1.74 -18.10 0.28
CA ALA A 176 1.71 -19.53 0.59
C ALA A 176 1.99 -20.40 -0.66
N GLY A 177 2.85 -21.42 -0.49
CA GLY A 177 3.28 -22.28 -1.58
C GLY A 177 4.30 -21.66 -2.55
N ARG A 178 4.83 -20.47 -2.23
CA ARG A 178 5.81 -19.70 -2.99
C ARG A 178 7.02 -19.41 -2.10
N PRO A 179 7.96 -20.35 -1.98
CA PRO A 179 9.00 -20.32 -0.94
C PRO A 179 9.88 -19.08 -0.96
N ARG A 180 10.25 -18.57 -2.16
CA ARG A 180 11.07 -17.36 -2.27
C ARG A 180 10.29 -16.11 -1.88
N LEU A 181 9.06 -16.00 -2.34
CA LEU A 181 8.16 -14.90 -1.96
C LEU A 181 7.83 -14.93 -0.47
N THR A 182 7.58 -16.14 0.10
CA THR A 182 7.35 -16.31 1.54
C THR A 182 8.56 -15.86 2.36
N ALA A 183 9.77 -16.29 1.99
CA ALA A 183 10.99 -15.91 2.70
C ALA A 183 11.23 -14.39 2.64
N TRP A 184 11.04 -13.79 1.46
CA TRP A 184 11.15 -12.35 1.27
C TRP A 184 10.10 -11.58 2.11
N ALA A 185 8.85 -11.99 2.06
CA ALA A 185 7.77 -11.33 2.80
C ALA A 185 7.99 -11.43 4.32
N SER A 186 8.44 -12.59 4.81
CA SER A 186 8.77 -12.78 6.23
C SER A 186 9.85 -11.82 6.69
N ARG A 187 10.95 -11.71 5.93
CA ARG A 187 12.03 -10.76 6.24
C ARG A 187 11.54 -9.32 6.25
N LEU A 188 10.73 -8.93 5.27
CA LEU A 188 10.26 -7.55 5.18
C LEU A 188 9.25 -7.21 6.29
N ARG A 189 8.46 -8.18 6.76
CA ARG A 189 7.58 -8.03 7.93
C ARG A 189 8.33 -7.76 9.22
N GLU A 190 9.62 -8.08 9.32
CA GLU A 190 10.47 -7.76 10.48
C GLU A 190 10.93 -6.29 10.49
N THR A 191 10.76 -5.55 9.40
CA THR A 191 11.08 -4.12 9.35
C THR A 191 10.20 -3.35 10.33
N PRO A 192 10.78 -2.53 11.26
CA PRO A 192 10.00 -1.87 12.31
C PRO A 192 8.83 -1.03 11.81
N SER A 193 9.00 -0.29 10.71
CA SER A 193 7.93 0.53 10.12
C SER A 193 6.81 -0.33 9.52
N VAL A 194 7.13 -1.47 8.93
CA VAL A 194 6.18 -2.44 8.39
C VAL A 194 5.39 -3.10 9.51
N GLN A 195 6.05 -3.49 10.61
CA GLN A 195 5.40 -4.03 11.81
C GLN A 195 4.45 -3.02 12.45
N ALA A 196 4.93 -1.80 12.69
CA ALA A 196 4.15 -0.75 13.35
C ALA A 196 2.88 -0.35 12.58
N THR A 197 2.85 -0.62 11.29
CA THR A 197 1.74 -0.26 10.40
C THR A 197 0.92 -1.45 9.91
N ALA A 198 1.20 -2.67 10.37
CA ALA A 198 0.52 -3.88 9.94
C ALA A 198 -1.01 -3.78 10.09
N PRO A 199 -1.80 -4.40 9.18
CA PRO A 199 -3.25 -4.47 9.33
C PRO A 199 -3.64 -5.15 10.64
N ARG A 200 -4.67 -4.62 11.30
CA ARG A 200 -5.15 -5.16 12.58
C ARG A 200 -6.65 -4.93 12.73
N PRO A 201 -7.36 -5.77 13.49
CA PRO A 201 -8.75 -5.52 13.84
C PRO A 201 -8.91 -4.10 14.41
N GLY A 202 -9.97 -3.42 13.96
CA GLY A 202 -10.35 -2.08 14.45
C GLY A 202 -11.19 -2.17 15.71
#